data_334db873a3b420c0e4e5a8984088f0d7
#
_entry.id   334db873a3b420c0e4e5a8984088f0d7
#
_cell.length_a   1.000
_cell.length_b   1.000
_cell.length_c   1.000
_cell.angle_alpha   90.00
_cell.angle_beta   90.00
_cell.angle_gamma   90.00
#
_symmetry.space_group_name_H-M   'P 1'
#
loop_
_entity.id
_entity.type
_entity.pdbx_description
1 polymer ?
#
loop_
_entity_poly.entity_id
_entity_poly.type
_entity_poly.pdbx_seq_one_letter_code
_entity_poly.pdbx_strand_id
1 'polypeptide(L)'
;SQEKVEEALAECCSPQNVTVIGMTGSGKSSTLDALAGERFCSRVSSKATLVRWQYRPHPAPHTHEWVLDLFYPSDALLNLEFWDTIGLEQEDAPRKLKHIVPKSDAILVVISASDGNHSALWDYLRTLEERLHSRMVLVITHAELLSFEKLQSLKEELRSTSRECLGVQLPL
;
A
#
# COMPACT_ATOMS: atom_id res chain seq x y z
N SER A 1 7.05 -10.71 -33.34
CA SER A 1 6.51 -12.07 -33.42
C SER A 1 5.17 -12.10 -32.65
N GLN A 2 4.31 -13.01 -32.99
CA GLN A 2 2.98 -13.18 -32.36
C GLN A 2 3.09 -13.37 -30.84
N GLU A 3 4.10 -14.10 -30.40
CA GLU A 3 4.46 -14.32 -28.99
C GLU A 3 4.72 -13.00 -28.21
N LYS A 4 5.43 -12.04 -28.80
CA LYS A 4 5.66 -10.71 -28.18
C LYS A 4 4.39 -9.87 -28.08
N VAL A 5 3.45 -10.05 -28.99
CA VAL A 5 2.15 -9.36 -28.96
C VAL A 5 1.26 -9.99 -27.88
N GLU A 6 1.27 -11.31 -27.78
CA GLU A 6 0.53 -12.03 -26.73
C GLU A 6 1.08 -11.73 -25.34
N GLU A 7 2.40 -11.64 -25.17
CA GLU A 7 3.06 -11.26 -23.94
C GLU A 7 2.72 -9.80 -23.55
N ALA A 8 2.79 -8.87 -24.50
CA ALA A 8 2.40 -7.47 -24.27
C ALA A 8 0.90 -7.31 -23.95
N LEU A 9 0.02 -8.09 -24.60
CA LEU A 9 -1.41 -8.12 -24.28
C LEU A 9 -1.68 -8.71 -22.90
N ALA A 10 -0.95 -9.74 -22.48
CA ALA A 10 -1.05 -10.31 -21.15
C ALA A 10 -0.61 -9.31 -20.07
N GLU A 11 0.46 -8.54 -20.31
CA GLU A 11 0.89 -7.46 -19.42
C GLU A 11 -0.14 -6.32 -19.35
N CYS A 12 -0.72 -5.92 -20.48
CA CYS A 12 -1.76 -4.88 -20.51
C CYS A 12 -3.07 -5.31 -19.84
N CYS A 13 -3.34 -6.61 -19.73
CA CYS A 13 -4.54 -7.17 -19.11
C CYS A 13 -4.31 -7.65 -17.67
N SER A 14 -3.09 -7.54 -17.13
CA SER A 14 -2.81 -7.91 -15.73
C SER A 14 -3.43 -6.88 -14.79
N PRO A 15 -3.97 -7.31 -13.64
CA PRO A 15 -4.43 -6.38 -12.62
C PRO A 15 -3.31 -5.47 -12.15
N GLN A 16 -3.63 -4.20 -11.89
CA GLN A 16 -2.69 -3.23 -11.33
C GLN A 16 -2.49 -3.51 -9.83
N ASN A 17 -1.25 -3.53 -9.40
CA ASN A 17 -0.86 -3.82 -8.02
C ASN A 17 -0.93 -2.56 -7.17
N VAL A 18 -1.86 -2.52 -6.22
CA VAL A 18 -1.98 -1.46 -5.21
C VAL A 18 -1.50 -1.99 -3.87
N THR A 19 -0.42 -1.43 -3.37
CA THR A 19 0.18 -1.84 -2.09
C THR A 19 -0.05 -0.77 -1.04
N VAL A 20 -0.51 -1.15 0.15
CA VAL A 20 -0.57 -0.24 1.29
C VAL A 20 0.61 -0.49 2.23
N ILE A 21 1.25 0.58 2.70
CA ILE A 21 2.32 0.54 3.69
C ILE A 21 2.03 1.52 4.82
N GLY A 22 2.51 1.23 6.02
CA GLY A 22 2.31 2.07 7.21
C GLY A 22 2.51 1.25 8.48
N MET A 23 2.37 1.92 9.63
CA MET A 23 2.51 1.31 10.95
C MET A 23 1.34 0.37 11.27
N THR A 24 1.50 -0.52 12.25
CA THR A 24 0.38 -1.31 12.77
C THR A 24 -0.70 -0.37 13.32
N GLY A 25 -1.96 -0.67 13.00
CA GLY A 25 -3.08 0.17 13.47
C GLY A 25 -3.29 1.46 12.67
N SER A 26 -2.44 1.79 11.68
CA SER A 26 -2.60 3.01 10.88
C SER A 26 -3.83 3.02 9.96
N GLY A 27 -4.59 1.92 9.87
CA GLY A 27 -5.79 1.86 9.04
C GLY A 27 -5.56 1.35 7.60
N LYS A 28 -4.47 0.63 7.33
CA LYS A 28 -4.15 0.07 6.01
C LYS A 28 -5.29 -0.72 5.37
N SER A 29 -5.76 -1.76 6.07
CA SER A 29 -6.86 -2.60 5.59
C SER A 29 -8.16 -1.80 5.39
N SER A 30 -8.43 -0.84 6.27
CA SER A 30 -9.59 0.06 6.15
C SER A 30 -9.47 1.01 4.96
N THR A 31 -8.25 1.41 4.61
CA THR A 31 -7.99 2.22 3.41
C THR A 31 -8.30 1.43 2.14
N LEU A 32 -7.91 0.15 2.09
CA LEU A 32 -8.26 -0.73 0.97
C LEU A 32 -9.78 -0.97 0.87
N ASP A 33 -10.44 -1.17 2.00
CA ASP A 33 -11.90 -1.29 2.05
C ASP A 33 -12.59 -0.02 1.53
N ALA A 34 -12.10 1.15 1.92
CA ALA A 34 -12.64 2.43 1.43
C ALA A 34 -12.40 2.62 -0.07
N LEU A 35 -11.25 2.21 -0.59
CA LEU A 35 -10.93 2.26 -2.01
C LEU A 35 -11.82 1.32 -2.83
N ALA A 36 -12.10 0.14 -2.29
CA ALA A 36 -12.99 -0.85 -2.92
C ALA A 36 -14.48 -0.49 -2.82
N GLY A 37 -14.85 0.39 -1.89
CA GLY A 37 -16.26 0.66 -1.56
C GLY A 37 -16.95 -0.44 -0.77
N GLU A 38 -16.21 -1.45 -0.33
CA GLU A 38 -16.71 -2.63 0.37
C GLU A 38 -15.79 -3.03 1.53
N ARG A 39 -16.35 -3.71 2.54
CA ARG A 39 -15.58 -4.19 3.69
C ARG A 39 -15.20 -5.66 3.55
N PHE A 40 -13.97 -5.93 3.13
CA PHE A 40 -13.42 -7.29 3.09
C PHE A 40 -11.99 -7.39 3.63
N CYS A 41 -11.10 -6.42 3.36
CA CYS A 41 -9.72 -6.45 3.83
C CYS A 41 -9.64 -6.36 5.36
N SER A 42 -10.40 -5.46 5.98
CA SER A 42 -10.38 -5.25 7.43
C SER A 42 -10.99 -6.40 8.24
N ARG A 43 -11.69 -7.34 7.60
CA ARG A 43 -12.26 -8.53 8.26
C ARG A 43 -11.23 -9.63 8.53
N VAL A 44 -10.11 -9.59 7.83
CA VAL A 44 -9.04 -10.58 7.97
C VAL A 44 -7.94 -9.98 8.83
N SER A 45 -7.85 -10.42 10.07
CA SER A 45 -6.76 -10.02 10.97
C SER A 45 -5.58 -10.97 10.80
N SER A 46 -4.63 -10.62 9.93
CA SER A 46 -3.35 -11.31 9.83
C SER A 46 -2.23 -10.41 10.32
N LYS A 47 -1.81 -10.59 11.56
CA LYS A 47 -0.77 -9.75 12.19
C LYS A 47 0.65 -9.99 11.66
N ALA A 48 0.89 -11.09 10.97
CA ALA A 48 2.24 -11.52 10.61
C ALA A 48 2.42 -11.88 9.14
N THR A 49 1.40 -11.74 8.32
CA THR A 49 1.39 -12.21 6.94
C THR A 49 0.99 -11.09 6.01
N LEU A 50 1.63 -10.99 4.86
CA LEU A 50 1.16 -10.16 3.76
C LEU A 50 -0.07 -10.81 3.17
N VAL A 51 -1.10 -10.03 2.89
CA VAL A 51 -2.34 -10.53 2.28
C VAL A 51 -2.47 -9.94 0.90
N ARG A 52 -2.62 -10.82 -0.10
CA ARG A 52 -2.92 -10.44 -1.47
C ARG A 52 -4.38 -10.72 -1.75
N TRP A 53 -5.12 -9.69 -2.14
CA TRP A 53 -6.53 -9.76 -2.47
C TRP A 53 -6.72 -9.73 -3.98
N GLN A 54 -7.42 -10.72 -4.53
CA GLN A 54 -7.63 -10.92 -5.95
C GLN A 54 -9.08 -11.24 -6.26
N TYR A 55 -9.55 -10.90 -7.47
CA TYR A 55 -10.88 -11.27 -7.94
C TYR A 55 -10.99 -12.77 -8.24
N ARG A 56 -9.92 -13.35 -8.82
CA ARG A 56 -9.84 -14.77 -9.22
C ARG A 56 -8.50 -15.36 -8.80
N PRO A 57 -8.44 -16.70 -8.65
CA PRO A 57 -7.19 -17.38 -8.43
C PRO A 57 -6.18 -17.00 -9.53
N HIS A 58 -5.01 -16.53 -9.15
CA HIS A 58 -3.93 -16.30 -10.10
C HIS A 58 -3.39 -17.65 -10.58
N PRO A 59 -3.15 -17.84 -11.89
CA PRO A 59 -2.64 -19.10 -12.41
C PRO A 59 -1.21 -19.42 -11.92
N ALA A 60 -0.43 -18.40 -11.56
CA ALA A 60 0.88 -18.60 -10.97
C ALA A 60 0.79 -18.47 -9.43
N PRO A 61 1.12 -19.52 -8.66
CA PRO A 61 1.20 -19.41 -7.23
C PRO A 61 2.29 -18.39 -6.85
N HIS A 62 2.06 -17.61 -5.80
CA HIS A 62 3.11 -16.78 -5.23
C HIS A 62 4.23 -17.69 -4.66
N THR A 63 5.45 -17.19 -4.69
CA THR A 63 6.65 -17.97 -4.33
C THR A 63 7.03 -17.87 -2.86
N HIS A 64 6.22 -17.20 -2.02
CA HIS A 64 6.57 -16.90 -0.65
C HIS A 64 5.55 -17.49 0.32
N GLU A 65 6.00 -18.32 1.27
CA GLU A 65 5.18 -18.95 2.33
C GLU A 65 4.48 -17.93 3.24
N TRP A 66 4.97 -16.70 3.29
CA TRP A 66 4.45 -15.61 4.12
C TRP A 66 3.46 -14.70 3.39
N VAL A 67 2.99 -15.07 2.21
CA VAL A 67 1.90 -14.39 1.49
C VAL A 67 0.64 -15.24 1.56
N LEU A 68 -0.44 -14.65 2.02
CA LEU A 68 -1.77 -15.25 2.03
C LEU A 68 -2.56 -14.71 0.84
N ASP A 69 -2.90 -15.57 -0.11
CA ASP A 69 -3.79 -15.24 -1.22
C ASP A 69 -5.24 -15.42 -0.81
N LEU A 70 -6.00 -14.37 -0.93
CA LEU A 70 -7.44 -14.35 -0.67
C LEU A 70 -8.19 -13.89 -1.92
N PHE A 71 -9.35 -14.50 -2.15
CA PHE A 71 -10.20 -14.22 -3.30
C PHE A 71 -11.49 -13.60 -2.82
N TYR A 72 -11.88 -12.50 -3.44
CA TYR A 72 -13.12 -11.82 -3.12
C TYR A 72 -13.78 -11.30 -4.39
N PRO A 73 -15.08 -11.58 -4.63
CA PRO A 73 -15.78 -11.20 -5.86
C PRO A 73 -16.25 -9.73 -5.80
N SER A 74 -15.31 -8.80 -5.73
CA SER A 74 -15.56 -7.36 -5.79
C SER A 74 -15.20 -6.80 -7.15
N ASP A 75 -16.03 -5.92 -7.69
CA ASP A 75 -15.76 -5.24 -8.97
C ASP A 75 -14.48 -4.43 -8.93
N ALA A 76 -14.09 -3.91 -7.75
CA ALA A 76 -12.81 -3.22 -7.55
C ALA A 76 -11.60 -4.12 -7.86
N LEU A 77 -11.72 -5.43 -7.65
CA LEU A 77 -10.65 -6.39 -7.89
C LEU A 77 -10.62 -6.95 -9.32
N LEU A 78 -11.52 -6.54 -10.21
CA LEU A 78 -11.50 -6.98 -11.62
C LEU A 78 -10.20 -6.55 -12.33
N ASN A 79 -9.72 -5.34 -12.03
CA ASN A 79 -8.54 -4.74 -12.64
C ASN A 79 -7.48 -4.34 -11.59
N LEU A 80 -7.73 -4.60 -10.31
CA LEU A 80 -6.81 -4.27 -9.22
C LEU A 80 -6.49 -5.52 -8.40
N GLU A 81 -5.28 -5.55 -7.91
CA GLU A 81 -4.81 -6.50 -6.92
C GLU A 81 -4.35 -5.72 -5.69
N PHE A 82 -4.92 -6.00 -4.53
CA PHE A 82 -4.59 -5.29 -3.30
C PHE A 82 -3.60 -6.08 -2.46
N TRP A 83 -2.54 -5.41 -2.03
CA TRP A 83 -1.55 -5.93 -1.11
C TRP A 83 -1.67 -5.24 0.24
N ASP A 84 -2.29 -5.92 1.19
CA ASP A 84 -2.38 -5.47 2.58
C ASP A 84 -1.13 -5.94 3.33
N THR A 85 -0.33 -4.99 3.82
CA THR A 85 0.98 -5.30 4.37
C THR A 85 1.00 -5.30 5.89
N ILE A 86 2.01 -5.96 6.45
CA ILE A 86 2.32 -5.90 7.88
C ILE A 86 2.81 -4.50 8.27
N GLY A 87 2.73 -4.18 9.56
CA GLY A 87 3.25 -2.91 10.08
C GLY A 87 4.78 -2.81 9.95
N LEU A 88 5.26 -1.63 9.60
CA LEU A 88 6.68 -1.37 9.35
C LEU A 88 7.57 -1.56 10.59
N GLU A 89 7.01 -1.49 11.79
CA GLU A 89 7.71 -1.75 13.05
C GLU A 89 8.01 -3.23 13.29
N GLN A 90 7.45 -4.13 12.48
CA GLN A 90 7.76 -5.55 12.59
C GLN A 90 9.14 -5.85 11.99
N GLU A 91 9.95 -6.60 12.71
CA GLU A 91 11.36 -6.88 12.39
C GLU A 91 11.56 -7.41 10.97
N ASP A 92 10.64 -8.24 10.49
CA ASP A 92 10.74 -8.86 9.16
C ASP A 92 10.03 -8.06 8.03
N ALA A 93 9.41 -6.91 8.37
CA ALA A 93 8.71 -6.09 7.39
C ALA A 93 9.60 -5.64 6.23
N PRO A 94 10.79 -5.07 6.43
CA PRO A 94 11.63 -4.62 5.33
C PRO A 94 12.02 -5.77 4.39
N ARG A 95 12.27 -6.96 4.94
CA ARG A 95 12.61 -8.16 4.15
C ARG A 95 11.46 -8.61 3.26
N LYS A 96 10.24 -8.61 3.79
CA LYS A 96 9.04 -9.03 3.05
C LYS A 96 8.65 -7.99 2.00
N LEU A 97 8.66 -6.72 2.36
CA LEU A 97 8.21 -5.63 1.50
C LEU A 97 9.13 -5.40 0.30
N LYS A 98 10.43 -5.68 0.40
CA LYS A 98 11.37 -5.55 -0.73
C LYS A 98 11.02 -6.42 -1.94
N HIS A 99 10.20 -7.44 -1.77
CA HIS A 99 9.76 -8.32 -2.88
C HIS A 99 8.47 -7.84 -3.55
N ILE A 100 7.72 -6.94 -2.90
CA ILE A 100 6.40 -6.50 -3.32
C ILE A 100 6.41 -5.05 -3.76
N VAL A 101 6.90 -4.15 -2.91
CA VAL A 101 6.87 -2.70 -3.14
C VAL A 101 7.49 -2.29 -4.49
N PRO A 102 8.63 -2.85 -4.95
CA PRO A 102 9.19 -2.50 -6.26
C PRO A 102 8.31 -2.88 -7.45
N LYS A 103 7.38 -3.81 -7.27
CA LYS A 103 6.46 -4.30 -8.30
C LYS A 103 5.10 -3.60 -8.26
N SER A 104 4.88 -2.72 -7.29
CA SER A 104 3.62 -2.01 -7.11
C SER A 104 3.45 -0.93 -8.18
N ASP A 105 2.26 -0.85 -8.75
CA ASP A 105 1.86 0.22 -9.68
C ASP A 105 1.44 1.48 -8.92
N ALA A 106 0.84 1.29 -7.73
CA ALA A 106 0.53 2.36 -6.79
C ALA A 106 0.88 1.94 -5.36
N ILE A 107 1.37 2.88 -4.56
CA ILE A 107 1.75 2.68 -3.16
C ILE A 107 1.00 3.69 -2.30
N LEU A 108 0.12 3.20 -1.44
CA LEU A 108 -0.59 4.02 -0.46
C LEU A 108 0.20 4.03 0.84
N VAL A 109 0.74 5.18 1.19
CA VAL A 109 1.48 5.41 2.43
C VAL A 109 0.50 5.89 3.49
N VAL A 110 0.07 4.99 4.36
CA VAL A 110 -1.02 5.23 5.32
C VAL A 110 -0.47 5.70 6.66
N ILE A 111 -0.92 6.87 7.07
CA ILE A 111 -0.53 7.58 8.29
C ILE A 111 -1.79 7.82 9.12
N SER A 112 -1.78 7.41 10.38
CA SER A 112 -2.86 7.72 11.31
C SER A 112 -2.71 9.14 11.85
N ALA A 113 -3.77 9.91 11.83
CA ALA A 113 -3.79 11.27 12.39
C ALA A 113 -3.60 11.27 13.93
N SER A 114 -3.81 10.13 14.59
CA SER A 114 -3.58 9.96 16.02
C SER A 114 -2.14 9.61 16.39
N ASP A 115 -1.32 9.21 15.42
CA ASP A 115 0.06 8.79 15.66
C ASP A 115 1.00 9.99 15.61
N GLY A 116 1.72 10.22 16.70
CA GLY A 116 2.65 11.36 16.81
C GLY A 116 4.06 11.10 16.27
N ASN A 117 4.39 9.87 15.92
CA ASN A 117 5.74 9.51 15.46
C ASN A 117 5.73 8.66 14.20
N HIS A 118 6.19 9.24 13.10
CA HIS A 118 6.27 8.59 11.79
C HIS A 118 7.72 8.31 11.35
N SER A 119 8.71 8.40 12.24
CA SER A 119 10.13 8.30 11.88
C SER A 119 10.46 6.97 11.18
N ALA A 120 10.01 5.84 11.73
CA ALA A 120 10.25 4.53 11.14
C ALA A 120 9.65 4.40 9.72
N LEU A 121 8.52 5.04 9.46
CA LEU A 121 7.92 5.10 8.13
C LEU A 121 8.82 5.88 7.16
N TRP A 122 9.27 7.08 7.54
CA TRP A 122 10.14 7.90 6.69
C TRP A 122 11.50 7.25 6.48
N ASP A 123 12.06 6.59 7.49
CA ASP A 123 13.30 5.84 7.37
C ASP A 123 13.16 4.69 6.37
N TYR A 124 12.05 3.97 6.40
CA TYR A 124 11.76 2.95 5.39
C TYR A 124 11.62 3.55 3.98
N LEU A 125 10.85 4.63 3.82
CA LEU A 125 10.64 5.26 2.50
C LEU A 125 11.94 5.74 1.87
N ARG A 126 12.90 6.24 2.66
CA ARG A 126 14.24 6.63 2.19
C ARG A 126 15.04 5.46 1.62
N THR A 127 14.75 4.23 2.01
CA THR A 127 15.44 3.04 1.49
C THR A 127 14.94 2.61 0.11
N LEU A 128 13.82 3.18 -0.34
CA LEU A 128 13.20 2.82 -1.62
C LEU A 128 13.84 3.61 -2.76
N GLU A 129 13.82 3.00 -3.96
CA GLU A 129 14.30 3.64 -5.18
C GLU A 129 13.47 4.89 -5.53
N GLU A 130 14.11 5.97 -5.96
CA GLU A 130 13.46 7.25 -6.33
C GLU A 130 12.30 7.08 -7.33
N ARG A 131 12.44 6.14 -8.28
CA ARG A 131 11.39 5.86 -9.28
C ARG A 131 10.06 5.44 -8.64
N LEU A 132 10.08 4.91 -7.40
CA LEU A 132 8.87 4.49 -6.69
C LEU A 132 8.15 5.68 -6.05
N HIS A 133 8.83 6.78 -5.79
CA HIS A 133 8.23 7.95 -5.17
C HIS A 133 7.10 8.54 -6.02
N SER A 134 7.20 8.47 -7.35
CA SER A 134 6.13 8.91 -8.26
C SER A 134 4.86 8.06 -8.21
N ARG A 135 4.93 6.88 -7.60
CA ARG A 135 3.79 5.95 -7.42
C ARG A 135 3.17 6.03 -6.03
N MET A 136 3.71 6.88 -5.16
CA MET A 136 3.28 7.01 -3.77
C MET A 136 2.22 8.09 -3.60
N VAL A 137 1.23 7.79 -2.74
CA VAL A 137 0.21 8.74 -2.28
C VAL A 137 0.15 8.64 -0.76
N LEU A 138 0.21 9.77 -0.06
CA LEU A 138 -0.03 9.83 1.38
C LEU A 138 -1.52 9.74 1.66
N VAL A 139 -1.91 8.92 2.61
CA VAL A 139 -3.30 8.77 3.06
C VAL A 139 -3.35 9.02 4.57
N ILE A 140 -4.12 10.01 5.00
CA ILE A 140 -4.34 10.28 6.43
C ILE A 140 -5.63 9.59 6.85
N THR A 141 -5.52 8.66 7.79
CA THR A 141 -6.66 8.00 8.44
C THR A 141 -6.97 8.66 9.78
N HIS A 142 -8.16 8.39 10.31
CA HIS A 142 -8.65 8.98 11.58
C HIS A 142 -8.62 10.52 11.58
N ALA A 143 -8.74 11.13 10.40
CA ALA A 143 -8.73 12.57 10.25
C ALA A 143 -9.90 13.25 10.97
N GLU A 144 -11.01 12.54 11.17
CA GLU A 144 -12.18 12.96 11.92
C GLU A 144 -11.91 13.23 13.42
N LEU A 145 -10.79 12.73 13.93
CA LEU A 145 -10.36 12.96 15.32
C LEU A 145 -9.66 14.32 15.51
N LEU A 146 -9.32 15.01 14.42
CA LEU A 146 -8.62 16.29 14.46
C LEU A 146 -9.57 17.45 14.14
N SER A 147 -9.32 18.61 14.74
CA SER A 147 -9.91 19.86 14.26
C SER A 147 -9.40 20.19 12.86
N PHE A 148 -10.12 21.03 12.13
CA PHE A 148 -9.73 21.47 10.80
C PHE A 148 -8.29 22.07 10.79
N GLU A 149 -7.98 22.94 11.76
CA GLU A 149 -6.67 23.60 11.87
C GLU A 149 -5.55 22.57 12.11
N LYS A 150 -5.77 21.61 13.00
CA LYS A 150 -4.79 20.54 13.28
C LYS A 150 -4.57 19.65 12.06
N LEU A 151 -5.64 19.34 11.33
CA LEU A 151 -5.52 18.56 10.10
C LEU A 151 -4.73 19.32 9.04
N GLN A 152 -4.94 20.64 8.88
CA GLN A 152 -4.15 21.45 7.95
C GLN A 152 -2.68 21.50 8.36
N SER A 153 -2.38 21.71 9.65
CA SER A 153 -1.00 21.67 10.15
C SER A 153 -0.33 20.32 9.87
N LEU A 154 -1.01 19.20 10.11
CA LEU A 154 -0.49 17.87 9.82
C LEU A 154 -0.21 17.69 8.32
N LYS A 155 -1.09 18.15 7.44
CA LYS A 155 -0.89 18.10 5.99
C LYS A 155 0.37 18.86 5.56
N GLU A 156 0.58 20.07 6.10
CA GLU A 156 1.77 20.87 5.78
C GLU A 156 3.04 20.21 6.32
N GLU A 157 3.01 19.68 7.53
CA GLU A 157 4.11 18.92 8.12
C GLU A 157 4.49 17.72 7.24
N LEU A 158 3.51 16.89 6.85
CA LEU A 158 3.76 15.72 6.00
C LEU A 158 4.31 16.08 4.62
N ARG A 159 3.84 17.19 4.03
CA ARG A 159 4.39 17.71 2.77
C ARG A 159 5.83 18.20 2.91
N SER A 160 6.14 18.91 4.00
CA SER A 160 7.50 19.35 4.29
C SER A 160 8.43 18.17 4.50
N THR A 161 8.01 17.22 5.35
CA THR A 161 8.78 16.03 5.66
C THR A 161 9.04 15.17 4.42
N SER A 162 8.04 15.03 3.53
CA SER A 162 8.26 14.28 2.29
C SER A 162 9.30 14.93 1.38
N ARG A 163 9.32 16.28 1.26
CA ARG A 163 10.36 16.98 0.52
C ARG A 163 11.73 16.83 1.15
N GLU A 164 11.82 16.94 2.47
CA GLU A 164 13.09 16.81 3.20
C GLU A 164 13.66 15.39 3.13
N CYS A 165 12.78 14.40 3.27
CA CYS A 165 13.19 12.99 3.34
C CYS A 165 13.41 12.34 1.99
N LEU A 166 12.61 12.69 0.98
CA LEU A 166 12.55 11.99 -0.31
C LEU A 166 12.94 12.90 -1.49
N GLY A 167 13.16 14.19 -1.25
CA GLY A 167 13.42 15.17 -2.31
C GLY A 167 12.19 15.52 -3.16
N VAL A 168 11.03 14.94 -2.87
CA VAL A 168 9.78 15.15 -3.61
C VAL A 168 8.61 15.37 -2.66
N GLN A 169 7.64 16.16 -3.10
CA GLN A 169 6.39 16.32 -2.37
C GLN A 169 5.42 15.23 -2.82
N LEU A 170 5.10 14.30 -1.93
CA LEU A 170 4.09 13.29 -2.21
C LEU A 170 2.68 13.91 -2.26
N PRO A 171 1.81 13.46 -3.17
CA PRO A 171 0.39 13.80 -3.14
C PRO A 171 -0.29 13.28 -1.88
N LEU A 172 -1.36 13.98 -1.43
CA LEU A 172 -2.06 13.72 -0.18
C LEU A 172 -3.56 13.93 -0.37
#